data_bc1f7b1130e4dcaaf49da5f2e34c6471
#
_entry.id   bc1f7b1130e4dcaaf49da5f2e34c6471
#
_cell.length_a   1.000
_cell.length_b   1.000
_cell.length_c   1.000
_cell.angle_alpha   90.00
_cell.angle_beta   90.00
_cell.angle_gamma   90.00
#
_symmetry.space_group_name_H-M   'P 1'
#
loop_
_entity.id
_entity.type
_entity.pdbx_description
1 polymer ?
#
loop_
_entity_poly.entity_id
_entity_poly.type
_entity_poly.pdbx_seq_one_letter_code
_entity_poly.pdbx_strand_id
1 'polypeptide(L)'
;MKVCFMGLGYIGLPTAIIAAEHGVRVTGVDINPKVVEMTNAGRLHIIEPGLQELLQKVVESGALKASLTPEASDAYFMVVPTPFKGNHDGQQD
;
A
#
# COMPACT_ATOMS: atom_id res chain seq x y z
N MET A 1 -5.31 11.45 11.88
CA MET A 1 -4.76 10.13 12.14
C MET A 1 -3.73 9.77 11.10
N LYS A 2 -2.63 9.22 11.51
CA LYS A 2 -1.54 8.86 10.62
C LYS A 2 -1.32 7.36 10.70
N VAL A 3 -1.28 6.70 9.53
CA VAL A 3 -1.22 5.25 9.46
C VAL A 3 -0.08 4.85 8.54
N CYS A 4 0.61 3.78 8.89
CA CYS A 4 1.69 3.24 8.10
C CYS A 4 1.31 1.83 7.63
N PHE A 5 1.30 1.63 6.31
CA PHE A 5 1.05 0.32 5.72
C PHE A 5 2.38 -0.31 5.34
N MET A 6 2.66 -1.46 5.89
CA MET A 6 3.89 -2.19 5.61
C MET A 6 3.61 -3.22 4.53
N GLY A 7 3.96 -2.87 3.30
CA GLY A 7 3.71 -3.69 2.14
C GLY A 7 2.69 -3.05 1.20
N LEU A 8 3.08 -2.87 -0.07
CA LEU A 8 2.24 -2.22 -1.07
C LEU A 8 1.98 -3.13 -2.26
N GLY A 9 1.54 -4.35 -1.98
CA GLY A 9 1.19 -5.29 -3.04
C GLY A 9 -0.27 -5.18 -3.42
N TYR A 10 -0.80 -6.28 -3.96
CA TYR A 10 -2.19 -6.31 -4.46
C TYR A 10 -3.21 -5.94 -3.39
N ILE A 11 -2.92 -6.23 -2.14
CA ILE A 11 -3.85 -5.94 -1.05
C ILE A 11 -3.49 -4.62 -0.37
N GLY A 12 -2.20 -4.41 -0.13
CA GLY A 12 -1.75 -3.25 0.64
C GLY A 12 -2.00 -1.93 -0.08
N LEU A 13 -1.64 -1.84 -1.36
CA LEU A 13 -1.77 -0.59 -2.09
C LEU A 13 -3.23 -0.15 -2.27
N PRO A 14 -4.14 -1.03 -2.71
CA PRO A 14 -5.54 -0.61 -2.81
C PRO A 14 -6.12 -0.17 -1.47
N THR A 15 -5.79 -0.88 -0.39
CA THR A 15 -6.29 -0.51 0.93
C THR A 15 -5.73 0.84 1.38
N ALA A 16 -4.44 1.07 1.13
CA ALA A 16 -3.81 2.34 1.47
C ALA A 16 -4.44 3.50 0.71
N ILE A 17 -4.73 3.31 -0.57
CA ILE A 17 -5.34 4.33 -1.39
C ILE A 17 -6.74 4.68 -0.86
N ILE A 18 -7.51 3.67 -0.52
CA ILE A 18 -8.87 3.88 -0.02
C ILE A 18 -8.83 4.60 1.34
N ALA A 19 -7.93 4.20 2.22
CA ALA A 19 -7.79 4.87 3.51
C ALA A 19 -7.43 6.34 3.33
N ALA A 20 -6.49 6.63 2.42
CA ALA A 20 -6.08 7.99 2.15
C ALA A 20 -7.20 8.81 1.53
N GLU A 21 -8.01 8.19 0.71
CA GLU A 21 -9.12 8.85 0.05
C GLU A 21 -10.19 9.23 1.07
N HIS A 22 -10.28 8.52 2.17
CA HIS A 22 -11.21 8.82 3.25
C HIS A 22 -10.63 9.78 4.30
N GLY A 23 -9.50 10.41 3.99
CA GLY A 23 -8.97 11.44 4.85
C GLY A 23 -7.91 10.98 5.83
N VAL A 24 -7.50 9.73 5.76
CA VAL A 24 -6.43 9.22 6.62
C VAL A 24 -5.09 9.57 5.97
N ARG A 25 -4.15 10.01 6.78
CA ARG A 25 -2.80 10.28 6.28
C ARG A 25 -2.02 8.96 6.28
N VAL A 26 -1.56 8.53 5.11
CA VAL A 26 -1.01 7.19 4.94
C VAL A 26 0.43 7.26 4.42
N THR A 27 1.30 6.50 5.06
CA THR A 27 2.63 6.20 4.53
C THR A 27 2.64 4.72 4.15
N GLY A 28 2.90 4.44 2.88
CA GLY A 28 3.03 3.07 2.41
C GLY A 28 4.49 2.70 2.29
N VAL A 29 4.86 1.58 2.87
CA VAL A 29 6.26 1.14 2.91
C VAL A 29 6.41 -0.12 2.08
N ASP A 30 7.44 -0.15 1.24
CA ASP A 30 7.77 -1.35 0.49
C ASP A 30 9.28 -1.43 0.36
N ILE A 31 9.81 -2.65 0.33
CA ILE A 31 11.24 -2.86 0.18
C ILE A 31 11.70 -2.71 -1.27
N ASN A 32 10.77 -2.70 -2.20
CA ASN A 32 11.09 -2.57 -3.63
C ASN A 32 11.10 -1.09 -4.01
N PRO A 33 12.29 -0.53 -4.35
CA PRO A 33 12.36 0.89 -4.70
C PRO A 33 11.50 1.27 -5.90
N LYS A 34 11.28 0.33 -6.83
CA LYS A 34 10.44 0.60 -7.98
C LYS A 34 8.99 0.84 -7.59
N VAL A 35 8.48 0.04 -6.65
CA VAL A 35 7.13 0.20 -6.16
C VAL A 35 6.96 1.56 -5.49
N VAL A 36 7.95 1.93 -4.67
CA VAL A 36 7.93 3.22 -3.99
C VAL A 36 7.94 4.37 -5.00
N GLU A 37 8.81 4.28 -5.99
CA GLU A 37 8.94 5.31 -7.00
C GLU A 37 7.65 5.47 -7.82
N MET A 38 7.07 4.37 -8.26
CA MET A 38 5.85 4.40 -9.05
C MET A 38 4.69 4.97 -8.23
N THR A 39 4.58 4.55 -6.98
CA THR A 39 3.50 5.03 -6.13
C THR A 39 3.60 6.53 -5.92
N ASN A 40 4.78 7.05 -5.64
CA ASN A 40 4.96 8.49 -5.44
C ASN A 40 4.77 9.29 -6.72
N ALA A 41 4.93 8.65 -7.87
CA ALA A 41 4.67 9.27 -9.16
C ALA A 41 3.18 9.19 -9.56
N GLY A 42 2.35 8.59 -8.69
CA GLY A 42 0.94 8.43 -8.98
C GLY A 42 0.66 7.34 -10.00
N ARG A 43 1.54 6.36 -10.10
CA ARG A 43 1.40 5.27 -11.07
C ARG A 43 1.16 3.95 -10.37
N LEU A 44 0.12 3.25 -10.79
CA LEU A 44 -0.15 1.92 -10.26
C LEU A 44 0.82 0.91 -10.86
N HIS A 45 1.31 0.01 -9.99
CA HIS A 45 2.09 -1.14 -10.45
C HIS A 45 1.20 -2.40 -10.57
N ILE A 46 -0.09 -2.25 -10.31
CA ILE A 46 -1.08 -3.32 -10.46
C ILE A 46 -2.20 -2.80 -11.36
N ILE A 47 -2.95 -3.72 -11.95
CA ILE A 47 -4.06 -3.34 -12.82
C ILE A 47 -5.37 -3.47 -12.05
N GLU A 48 -6.01 -2.32 -11.83
CA GLU A 48 -7.24 -2.28 -11.06
C GLU A 48 -8.08 -1.11 -11.57
N PRO A 49 -9.25 -1.37 -12.17
CA PRO A 49 -10.06 -0.30 -12.78
C PRO A 49 -10.43 0.78 -11.77
N GLY A 50 -10.25 2.03 -12.18
CA GLY A 50 -10.61 3.18 -11.36
C GLY A 50 -9.63 3.53 -10.28
N LEU A 51 -8.71 2.64 -9.93
CA LEU A 51 -7.79 2.87 -8.83
C LEU A 51 -6.67 3.84 -9.21
N GLN A 52 -6.30 3.86 -10.48
CA GLN A 52 -5.25 4.75 -10.96
C GLN A 52 -5.58 6.22 -10.68
N GLU A 53 -6.82 6.61 -10.91
CA GLU A 53 -7.23 7.98 -10.69
C GLU A 53 -7.25 8.33 -9.21
N LEU A 54 -7.68 7.40 -8.38
CA LEU A 54 -7.66 7.60 -6.94
C LEU A 54 -6.23 7.72 -6.42
N LEU A 55 -5.32 6.91 -6.95
CA LEU A 55 -3.93 7.00 -6.54
C LEU A 55 -3.36 8.38 -6.85
N GLN A 56 -3.59 8.88 -8.06
CA GLN A 56 -3.11 10.22 -8.41
C GLN A 56 -3.67 11.27 -7.47
N LYS A 57 -4.94 11.18 -7.16
CA LYS A 57 -5.60 12.14 -6.29
C LYS A 57 -4.98 12.16 -4.90
N VAL A 58 -4.80 10.98 -4.28
CA VAL A 58 -4.32 10.95 -2.90
C VAL A 58 -2.83 11.26 -2.81
N VAL A 59 -2.06 10.97 -3.86
CA VAL A 59 -0.65 11.34 -3.88
C VAL A 59 -0.50 12.85 -4.06
N GLU A 60 -1.27 13.44 -4.96
CA GLU A 60 -1.20 14.89 -5.20
C GLU A 60 -1.65 15.69 -4.00
N SER A 61 -2.63 15.17 -3.26
CA SER A 61 -3.12 15.87 -2.07
C SER A 61 -2.18 15.72 -0.87
N GLY A 62 -1.21 14.81 -0.96
CA GLY A 62 -0.30 14.54 0.14
C GLY A 62 -0.85 13.54 1.16
N ALA A 63 -2.03 12.97 0.91
CA ALA A 63 -2.63 12.02 1.84
C ALA A 63 -1.91 10.68 1.83
N LEU A 64 -1.31 10.30 0.70
CA LEU A 64 -0.56 9.06 0.57
C LEU A 64 0.85 9.36 0.07
N LYS A 65 1.82 8.76 0.73
CA LYS A 65 3.18 8.76 0.19
C LYS A 65 3.79 7.40 0.43
N ALA A 66 4.73 7.03 -0.44
CA ALA A 66 5.43 5.76 -0.32
C ALA A 66 6.86 5.98 0.15
N SER A 67 7.40 5.02 0.87
CA SER A 67 8.74 5.12 1.44
C SER A 67 9.38 3.75 1.52
N LEU A 68 10.70 3.73 1.57
CA LEU A 68 11.44 2.49 1.80
C LEU A 68 11.54 2.16 3.28
N THR A 69 11.27 3.13 4.13
CA THR A 69 11.36 2.95 5.58
C THR A 69 10.08 3.43 6.24
N PRO A 70 9.69 2.81 7.37
CA PRO A 70 8.50 3.24 8.08
C PRO A 70 8.67 4.59 8.76
N GLU A 71 7.56 5.29 8.94
CA GLU A 71 7.52 6.54 9.67
C GLU A 71 6.72 6.35 10.95
N ALA A 72 7.01 7.18 11.95
CA ALA A 72 6.24 7.17 13.18
C ALA A 72 4.78 7.48 12.86
N SER A 73 3.88 6.62 13.30
CA SER A 73 2.47 6.69 12.95
C SER A 73 1.62 6.27 14.14
N ASP A 74 0.33 6.60 14.07
CA ASP A 74 -0.59 6.22 15.13
C ASP A 74 -0.91 4.74 15.08
N ALA A 75 -0.89 4.15 13.88
CA ALA A 75 -1.17 2.73 13.70
C ALA A 75 -0.29 2.18 12.59
N TYR A 76 0.06 0.91 12.70
CA TYR A 76 0.85 0.22 11.70
C TYR A 76 0.08 -1.02 11.23
N PHE A 77 -0.07 -1.16 9.93
CA PHE A 77 -0.74 -2.32 9.34
C PHE A 77 0.28 -3.11 8.54
N MET A 78 0.45 -4.36 8.90
CA MET A 78 1.35 -5.25 8.18
C MET A 78 0.56 -6.05 7.15
N VAL A 79 0.86 -5.82 5.89
CA VAL A 79 0.21 -6.53 4.80
C VAL A 79 1.27 -7.42 4.16
N VAL A 80 1.21 -8.69 4.48
CA VAL A 80 2.16 -9.66 3.93
C VAL A 80 1.44 -10.54 2.93
N PRO A 81 2.05 -10.78 1.76
CA PRO A 81 1.44 -11.72 0.82
C PRO A 81 1.40 -13.08 1.47
N THR A 82 0.22 -13.68 1.49
CA THR A 82 0.06 -15.01 2.02
C THR A 82 0.46 -16.01 0.96
N PRO A 83 1.48 -16.85 1.19
CA PRO A 83 1.79 -17.88 0.20
C PRO A 83 0.68 -18.90 0.19
N PHE A 84 0.32 -19.26 -0.99
CA PHE A 84 -0.60 -20.34 -1.13
C PHE A 84 0.11 -21.64 -0.97
N LYS A 85 -0.41 -22.39 -0.27
CA LYS A 85 0.18 -23.63 -0.36
C LYS A 85 -0.69 -24.65 -0.07
N GLY A 86 -0.54 -24.07 -0.15
CA GLY A 86 -0.97 -24.42 0.17
C GLY A 86 -1.11 -24.97 0.78
N ASN A 87 -1.15 -24.71 1.08
CA ASN A 87 -1.39 -25.14 1.66
C ASN A 87 -1.37 -25.54 2.34
N HIS A 88 -1.43 -25.51 2.52
CA HIS A 88 -1.71 -25.90 2.93
C HIS A 88 -1.50 -26.34 3.26
N ASP A 89 -1.43 -26.47 3.51
CA ASP A 89 -1.43 -27.02 3.70
C ASP A 89 -1.21 -27.23 4.15
N GLY A 90 -1.27 -27.42 4.48
CA GLY A 90 -1.40 -27.61 4.51
C GLY A 90 -0.99 -27.56 4.92
N GLN A 91 -1.10 -27.40 5.08
CA GLN A 91 -1.14 -27.54 5.10
C GLN A 91 -0.72 -27.42 5.24
N GLN A 92 -0.62 -27.41 5.51
CA GLN A 92 -0.68 -27.49 5.34
C GLN A 92 -0.29 -27.43 5.21
N ASP A 93 -0.22 -27.46 5.67
CA ASP A 93 -0.22 -27.55 5.24
C ASP A 93 -0.14 -27.52 5.08
#